data_a232646d31069f2a2bef627366aea939
#
_entry.id   a232646d31069f2a2bef627366aea939
#
_cell.length_a   1.000
_cell.length_b   1.000
_cell.length_c   1.000
_cell.angle_alpha   90.00
_cell.angle_beta   90.00
_cell.angle_gamma   90.00
#
_symmetry.space_group_name_H-M   'P 1'
#
loop_
_entity.id
_entity.type
_entity.pdbx_description
1 polymer ?
#
loop_
_entity_poly.entity_id
_entity_poly.type
_entity_poly.pdbx_seq_one_letter_code
_entity_poly.pdbx_strand_id
1 'polypeptide(L)'
;KLQYNQIILKLKAKNMDDDIYGIKKWGDDILEVLDNGNIGLKNPFYPSNPSIDLIKIIESLNERGISCPVLLRITDYLAFRIKQINESFFKAIKEVKYKGYYKGVFPVKVNQQAQVIDRIVDFGKEFDFGLEVGSKPELLIALAHDLSANSTIICNGIKDREFIPVSY
;
A
#
# COMPACT_ATOMS: atom_id res chain seq x y z
N LYS A 1 -40.07 13.53 -14.27
CA LYS A 1 -40.04 12.14 -14.82
C LYS A 1 -38.78 11.86 -15.63
N LEU A 2 -38.34 12.77 -16.53
CA LEU A 2 -37.11 12.57 -17.34
C LEU A 2 -35.84 12.44 -16.46
N GLN A 3 -35.71 13.29 -15.46
CA GLN A 3 -34.54 13.30 -14.55
C GLN A 3 -34.44 12.02 -13.69
N TYR A 4 -35.58 11.49 -13.24
CA TYR A 4 -35.69 10.25 -12.48
C TYR A 4 -35.30 9.03 -13.33
N ASN A 5 -35.75 8.98 -14.59
CA ASN A 5 -35.38 7.92 -15.52
C ASN A 5 -33.91 7.94 -15.90
N GLN A 6 -33.27 9.11 -15.99
CA GLN A 6 -31.81 9.22 -16.21
C GLN A 6 -31.01 8.72 -15.00
N ILE A 7 -31.47 8.99 -13.77
CA ILE A 7 -30.84 8.48 -12.54
C ILE A 7 -30.96 6.95 -12.47
N ILE A 8 -32.15 6.40 -12.79
CA ILE A 8 -32.35 4.94 -12.81
C ILE A 8 -31.50 4.26 -13.89
N LEU A 9 -31.36 4.86 -15.08
CA LEU A 9 -30.52 4.34 -16.15
C LEU A 9 -29.03 4.36 -15.75
N LYS A 10 -28.55 5.44 -15.12
CA LYS A 10 -27.17 5.51 -14.56
C LYS A 10 -26.92 4.48 -13.47
N LEU A 11 -27.87 4.29 -12.55
CA LEU A 11 -27.76 3.27 -11.49
C LEU A 11 -27.77 1.84 -12.06
N LYS A 12 -28.56 1.57 -13.11
CA LYS A 12 -28.56 0.28 -13.80
C LYS A 12 -27.26 0.04 -14.58
N ALA A 13 -26.73 1.05 -15.26
CA ALA A 13 -25.45 0.95 -15.95
C ALA A 13 -24.32 0.67 -14.94
N LYS A 14 -24.24 1.41 -13.85
CA LYS A 14 -23.24 1.21 -12.78
C LYS A 14 -23.29 -0.21 -12.19
N ASN A 15 -24.48 -0.75 -11.91
CA ASN A 15 -24.64 -2.11 -11.40
C ASN A 15 -24.27 -3.16 -12.45
N MET A 16 -24.53 -2.91 -13.73
CA MET A 16 -24.23 -3.82 -14.82
C MET A 16 -22.72 -3.94 -15.04
N ASP A 17 -21.97 -2.82 -14.97
CA ASP A 17 -20.52 -2.81 -15.09
C ASP A 17 -19.85 -3.54 -13.91
N ASP A 18 -20.34 -3.35 -12.68
CA ASP A 18 -19.91 -4.10 -11.50
C ASP A 18 -20.11 -5.63 -11.68
N ASP A 19 -21.25 -6.03 -12.26
CA ASP A 19 -21.59 -7.44 -12.45
C ASP A 19 -20.77 -8.07 -13.60
N ILE A 20 -20.54 -7.36 -14.69
CA ILE A 20 -19.78 -7.83 -15.85
C ILE A 20 -18.30 -8.00 -15.53
N TYR A 21 -17.69 -6.99 -14.92
CA TYR A 21 -16.24 -6.96 -14.66
C TYR A 21 -15.88 -7.43 -13.26
N GLY A 22 -16.85 -7.65 -12.38
CA GLY A 22 -16.66 -8.16 -11.02
C GLY A 22 -15.85 -7.23 -10.12
N ILE A 23 -15.90 -5.91 -10.34
CA ILE A 23 -15.08 -4.91 -9.65
C ILE A 23 -15.19 -5.06 -8.12
N LYS A 24 -16.38 -5.29 -7.59
CA LYS A 24 -16.60 -5.51 -6.15
C LYS A 24 -15.91 -6.77 -5.61
N LYS A 25 -15.73 -7.79 -6.45
CA LYS A 25 -15.12 -9.07 -6.02
C LYS A 25 -13.61 -8.99 -5.94
N TRP A 26 -12.96 -8.39 -6.95
CA TRP A 26 -11.50 -8.31 -7.00
C TRP A 26 -10.94 -6.96 -6.55
N GLY A 27 -11.76 -5.91 -6.51
CA GLY A 27 -11.36 -4.57 -6.12
C GLY A 27 -11.14 -4.39 -4.62
N ASP A 28 -11.45 -5.37 -3.78
CA ASP A 28 -11.19 -5.43 -2.33
C ASP A 28 -11.61 -4.13 -1.59
N ASP A 29 -12.78 -3.59 -1.93
CA ASP A 29 -13.28 -2.28 -1.46
C ASP A 29 -12.36 -1.07 -1.75
N ILE A 30 -11.28 -1.29 -2.50
CA ILE A 30 -10.32 -0.26 -2.93
C ILE A 30 -10.84 0.46 -4.18
N LEU A 31 -11.48 -0.30 -5.07
CA LEU A 31 -11.98 0.19 -6.34
C LEU A 31 -13.51 0.26 -6.36
N GLU A 32 -14.03 1.20 -7.12
CA GLU A 32 -15.45 1.30 -7.40
C GLU A 32 -15.71 1.79 -8.83
N VAL A 33 -16.90 1.57 -9.33
CA VAL A 33 -17.37 2.16 -10.59
C VAL A 33 -18.01 3.52 -10.27
N LEU A 34 -17.48 4.57 -10.88
CA LEU A 34 -17.97 5.94 -10.74
C LEU A 34 -19.27 6.15 -11.58
N ASP A 35 -19.99 7.24 -11.34
CA ASP A 35 -21.22 7.56 -12.05
C ASP A 35 -21.02 7.80 -13.56
N ASN A 36 -19.79 8.12 -13.97
CA ASN A 36 -19.41 8.26 -15.39
C ASN A 36 -18.97 6.93 -16.04
N GLY A 37 -18.98 5.81 -15.30
CA GLY A 37 -18.56 4.48 -15.77
C GLY A 37 -17.04 4.23 -15.61
N ASN A 38 -16.26 5.20 -15.19
CA ASN A 38 -14.83 5.02 -14.96
C ASN A 38 -14.55 4.26 -13.65
N ILE A 39 -13.35 3.70 -13.55
CA ILE A 39 -12.88 3.10 -12.28
C ILE A 39 -12.37 4.21 -11.37
N GLY A 40 -12.95 4.27 -10.18
CA GLY A 40 -12.53 5.13 -9.09
C GLY A 40 -11.68 4.38 -8.06
N LEU A 41 -10.65 5.05 -7.56
CA LEU A 41 -9.82 4.58 -6.46
C LEU A 41 -10.24 5.31 -5.18
N LYS A 42 -10.68 4.58 -4.17
CA LYS A 42 -11.07 5.12 -2.88
C LYS A 42 -9.86 5.62 -2.10
N ASN A 43 -10.05 6.60 -1.23
CA ASN A 43 -9.00 6.98 -0.27
C ASN A 43 -9.09 6.05 0.95
N PRO A 44 -8.02 5.32 1.32
CA PRO A 44 -8.09 4.34 2.41
C PRO A 44 -8.23 4.98 3.79
N PHE A 45 -7.75 6.22 3.96
CA PHE A 45 -7.87 6.96 5.23
C PHE A 45 -9.17 7.76 5.33
N TYR A 46 -9.73 8.15 4.19
CA TYR A 46 -10.94 8.98 4.11
C TYR A 46 -11.91 8.39 3.08
N PRO A 47 -12.55 7.23 3.38
CA PRO A 47 -13.40 6.53 2.41
C PRO A 47 -14.68 7.29 2.03
N SER A 48 -15.05 8.32 2.78
CA SER A 48 -16.15 9.23 2.44
C SER A 48 -15.78 10.33 1.44
N ASN A 49 -14.48 10.54 1.19
CA ASN A 49 -14.04 11.48 0.17
C ASN A 49 -14.35 10.94 -1.24
N PRO A 50 -14.53 11.82 -2.25
CA PRO A 50 -14.65 11.37 -3.62
C PRO A 50 -13.46 10.52 -4.06
N SER A 51 -13.75 9.41 -4.75
CA SER A 51 -12.72 8.54 -5.31
C SER A 51 -11.95 9.21 -6.43
N ILE A 52 -10.70 8.85 -6.57
CA ILE A 52 -9.82 9.32 -7.64
C ILE A 52 -10.19 8.59 -8.94
N ASP A 53 -10.61 9.32 -9.96
CA ASP A 53 -10.88 8.77 -11.28
C ASP A 53 -9.56 8.41 -11.98
N LEU A 54 -9.34 7.10 -12.22
CA LEU A 54 -8.09 6.60 -12.81
C LEU A 54 -7.91 7.05 -14.26
N ILE A 55 -8.99 7.21 -15.01
CA ILE A 55 -8.91 7.70 -16.40
C ILE A 55 -8.40 9.14 -16.44
N LYS A 56 -8.84 9.99 -15.51
CA LYS A 56 -8.32 11.37 -15.42
C LYS A 56 -6.83 11.44 -15.12
N ILE A 57 -6.29 10.47 -14.37
CA ILE A 57 -4.83 10.36 -14.17
C ILE A 57 -4.15 10.07 -15.51
N ILE A 58 -4.65 9.10 -16.28
CA ILE A 58 -4.07 8.73 -17.58
C ILE A 58 -4.16 9.90 -18.57
N GLU A 59 -5.30 10.60 -18.62
CA GLU A 59 -5.47 11.79 -19.45
C GLU A 59 -4.45 12.87 -19.08
N SER A 60 -4.29 13.16 -17.79
CA SER A 60 -3.29 14.13 -17.32
C SER A 60 -1.85 13.72 -17.61
N LEU A 61 -1.53 12.42 -17.60
CA LEU A 61 -0.22 11.92 -18.03
C LEU A 61 -0.01 12.12 -19.53
N ASN A 62 -1.01 11.82 -20.35
CA ASN A 62 -0.96 12.01 -21.80
C ASN A 62 -0.75 13.49 -22.17
N GLU A 63 -1.44 14.42 -21.51
CA GLU A 63 -1.25 15.87 -21.70
C GLU A 63 0.19 16.31 -21.42
N ARG A 64 0.90 15.61 -20.54
CA ARG A 64 2.31 15.82 -20.21
C ARG A 64 3.27 15.02 -21.11
N GLY A 65 2.77 14.36 -22.14
CA GLY A 65 3.56 13.57 -23.09
C GLY A 65 3.99 12.19 -22.56
N ILE A 66 3.40 11.72 -21.45
CA ILE A 66 3.67 10.39 -20.90
C ILE A 66 2.58 9.44 -21.40
N SER A 67 2.96 8.49 -22.26
CA SER A 67 2.05 7.49 -22.83
C SER A 67 2.06 6.18 -22.06
N CYS A 68 0.98 5.39 -22.17
CA CYS A 68 0.93 4.02 -21.65
C CYS A 68 1.94 3.10 -22.38
N PRO A 69 2.46 2.04 -21.71
CA PRO A 69 2.06 1.57 -20.37
C PRO A 69 2.68 2.39 -19.24
N VAL A 70 1.91 2.59 -18.16
CA VAL A 70 2.37 3.28 -16.95
C VAL A 70 2.13 2.39 -15.72
N LEU A 71 3.01 2.50 -14.74
CA LEU A 71 2.85 1.86 -13.45
C LEU A 71 2.50 2.92 -12.39
N LEU A 72 1.27 2.85 -11.88
CA LEU A 72 0.80 3.72 -10.80
C LEU A 72 1.09 3.07 -9.44
N ARG A 73 1.74 3.80 -8.55
CA ARG A 73 1.92 3.41 -7.15
C ARG A 73 1.18 4.38 -6.24
N ILE A 74 0.21 3.84 -5.52
CA ILE A 74 -0.61 4.61 -4.59
C ILE A 74 -0.06 4.40 -3.18
N THR A 75 0.81 5.28 -2.75
CA THR A 75 1.55 5.16 -1.48
C THR A 75 0.67 5.21 -0.25
N ASP A 76 -0.50 5.85 -0.31
CA ASP A 76 -1.47 5.89 0.78
C ASP A 76 -1.96 4.49 1.16
N TYR A 77 -2.10 3.57 0.20
CA TYR A 77 -2.46 2.18 0.50
C TYR A 77 -1.33 1.44 1.22
N LEU A 78 -0.09 1.74 0.90
CA LEU A 78 1.06 1.17 1.61
C LEU A 78 1.07 1.62 3.07
N ALA A 79 0.90 2.93 3.31
CA ALA A 79 0.77 3.50 4.64
C ALA A 79 -0.41 2.89 5.41
N PHE A 80 -1.56 2.80 4.77
CA PHE A 80 -2.77 2.23 5.36
C PHE A 80 -2.57 0.76 5.77
N ARG A 81 -1.93 -0.06 4.93
CA ARG A 81 -1.68 -1.48 5.24
C ARG A 81 -0.66 -1.64 6.38
N ILE A 82 0.40 -0.84 6.43
CA ILE A 82 1.35 -0.84 7.55
C ILE A 82 0.62 -0.53 8.85
N LYS A 83 -0.19 0.53 8.86
CA LYS A 83 -1.02 0.90 10.01
C LYS A 83 -1.98 -0.23 10.41
N GLN A 84 -2.74 -0.76 9.45
CA GLN A 84 -3.74 -1.81 9.70
C GLN A 84 -3.12 -3.07 10.33
N ILE A 85 -1.97 -3.52 9.81
CA ILE A 85 -1.27 -4.69 10.36
C ILE A 85 -0.86 -4.43 11.82
N ASN A 86 -0.19 -3.30 12.09
CA ASN A 86 0.29 -2.98 13.43
C ASN A 86 -0.86 -2.82 14.43
N GLU A 87 -1.89 -2.06 14.07
CA GLU A 87 -3.08 -1.87 14.93
C GLU A 87 -3.81 -3.18 15.21
N SER A 88 -3.88 -4.10 14.23
CA SER A 88 -4.50 -5.41 14.42
C SER A 88 -3.76 -6.25 15.46
N PHE A 89 -2.41 -6.28 15.40
CA PHE A 89 -1.60 -6.96 16.40
C PHE A 89 -1.69 -6.28 17.77
N PHE A 90 -1.64 -4.96 17.85
CA PHE A 90 -1.78 -4.24 19.11
C PHE A 90 -3.14 -4.47 19.77
N LYS A 91 -4.20 -4.51 18.98
CA LYS A 91 -5.54 -4.85 19.44
C LYS A 91 -5.59 -6.27 20.01
N ALA A 92 -5.09 -7.25 19.28
CA ALA A 92 -5.05 -8.64 19.71
C ALA A 92 -4.23 -8.82 21.01
N ILE A 93 -3.04 -8.22 21.10
CA ILE A 93 -2.20 -8.23 22.32
C ILE A 93 -2.97 -7.70 23.52
N LYS A 94 -3.70 -6.58 23.35
CA LYS A 94 -4.49 -5.98 24.41
C LYS A 94 -5.66 -6.87 24.83
N GLU A 95 -6.38 -7.46 23.88
CA GLU A 95 -7.54 -8.31 24.13
C GLU A 95 -7.17 -9.58 24.91
N VAL A 96 -6.07 -10.25 24.51
CA VAL A 96 -5.62 -11.49 25.20
C VAL A 96 -4.67 -11.23 26.37
N LYS A 97 -4.39 -9.95 26.69
CA LYS A 97 -3.45 -9.54 27.75
C LYS A 97 -2.06 -10.18 27.59
N TYR A 98 -1.61 -10.33 26.36
CA TYR A 98 -0.29 -10.87 26.06
C TYR A 98 0.81 -9.98 26.67
N LYS A 99 1.85 -10.60 27.25
CA LYS A 99 2.92 -9.88 27.97
C LYS A 99 4.07 -9.42 27.07
N GLY A 100 4.13 -9.91 25.85
CA GLY A 100 5.11 -9.50 24.87
C GLY A 100 4.63 -8.30 24.02
N TYR A 101 5.35 -8.05 22.96
CA TYR A 101 5.08 -6.96 22.00
C TYR A 101 5.15 -7.50 20.57
N TYR A 102 4.64 -6.72 19.63
CA TYR A 102 4.75 -6.95 18.19
C TYR A 102 5.65 -5.89 17.57
N LYS A 103 6.57 -6.33 16.72
CA LYS A 103 7.33 -5.49 15.80
C LYS A 103 7.27 -6.10 14.41
N GLY A 104 6.72 -5.36 13.46
CA GLY A 104 6.69 -5.76 12.06
C GLY A 104 8.00 -5.44 11.37
N VAL A 105 8.34 -6.24 10.35
CA VAL A 105 9.46 -5.96 9.46
C VAL A 105 9.04 -6.21 8.02
N PHE A 106 9.56 -5.40 7.09
CA PHE A 106 9.35 -5.60 5.66
C PHE A 106 10.55 -6.33 5.04
N PRO A 107 10.34 -7.47 4.35
CA PRO A 107 11.42 -8.16 3.67
C PRO A 107 11.86 -7.39 2.42
N VAL A 108 13.08 -6.86 2.42
CA VAL A 108 13.60 -6.04 1.30
C VAL A 108 13.58 -6.80 -0.03
N LYS A 109 13.81 -8.11 -0.02
CA LYS A 109 13.77 -8.97 -1.21
C LYS A 109 12.44 -8.93 -1.99
N VAL A 110 11.34 -8.60 -1.34
CA VAL A 110 10.01 -8.53 -1.97
C VAL A 110 9.93 -7.38 -2.96
N ASN A 111 10.48 -6.22 -2.60
CA ASN A 111 10.59 -5.07 -3.49
C ASN A 111 11.73 -4.15 -3.05
N GLN A 112 12.83 -4.15 -3.80
CA GLN A 112 14.06 -3.41 -3.50
C GLN A 112 14.09 -1.99 -4.11
N GLN A 113 12.99 -1.53 -4.69
CA GLN A 113 12.94 -0.20 -5.29
C GLN A 113 13.05 0.88 -4.20
N ALA A 114 13.99 1.82 -4.36
CA ALA A 114 14.26 2.86 -3.37
C ALA A 114 12.99 3.59 -2.94
N GLN A 115 12.17 4.06 -3.89
CA GLN A 115 10.93 4.77 -3.58
C GLN A 115 9.89 3.94 -2.80
N VAL A 116 9.96 2.60 -2.85
CA VAL A 116 9.09 1.73 -2.05
C VAL A 116 9.64 1.58 -0.64
N ILE A 117 10.95 1.33 -0.51
CA ILE A 117 11.61 1.20 0.80
C ILE A 117 11.53 2.52 1.56
N ASP A 118 11.82 3.68 0.92
CA ASP A 118 11.66 5.00 1.52
C ASP A 118 10.28 5.17 2.17
N ARG A 119 9.22 4.83 1.44
CA ARG A 119 7.85 4.97 1.94
C ARG A 119 7.51 3.99 3.05
N ILE A 120 8.01 2.75 2.97
CA ILE A 120 7.84 1.76 4.05
C ILE A 120 8.51 2.25 5.33
N VAL A 121 9.73 2.77 5.23
CA VAL A 121 10.47 3.32 6.38
C VAL A 121 9.75 4.54 6.93
N ASP A 122 9.38 5.52 6.10
CA ASP A 122 8.71 6.73 6.54
C ASP A 122 7.39 6.45 7.27
N PHE A 123 6.52 5.62 6.67
CA PHE A 123 5.23 5.27 7.26
C PHE A 123 5.36 4.32 8.44
N GLY A 124 6.44 3.53 8.47
CA GLY A 124 6.73 2.57 9.52
C GLY A 124 7.29 3.19 10.81
N LYS A 125 7.82 4.42 10.77
CA LYS A 125 8.46 5.08 11.93
C LYS A 125 7.54 5.15 13.16
N GLU A 126 6.25 5.42 12.96
CA GLU A 126 5.26 5.48 14.03
C GLU A 126 5.11 4.15 14.80
N PHE A 127 5.41 3.02 14.14
CA PHE A 127 5.23 1.67 14.67
C PHE A 127 6.54 0.97 14.99
N ASP A 128 7.68 1.64 14.91
CA ASP A 128 9.01 1.01 14.95
C ASP A 128 9.14 -0.15 13.94
N PHE A 129 8.48 -0.01 12.78
CA PHE A 129 8.47 -1.02 11.74
C PHE A 129 9.84 -1.10 11.08
N GLY A 130 10.41 -2.31 11.04
CA GLY A 130 11.77 -2.52 10.60
C GLY A 130 11.88 -3.14 9.21
N LEU A 131 13.09 -3.63 8.90
CA LEU A 131 13.41 -4.30 7.65
C LEU A 131 13.98 -5.69 7.90
N GLU A 132 13.66 -6.65 7.03
CA GLU A 132 14.31 -7.96 6.97
C GLU A 132 15.20 -7.99 5.74
N VAL A 133 16.45 -8.47 5.91
CA VAL A 133 17.50 -8.52 4.90
C VAL A 133 18.11 -9.92 4.83
N GLY A 134 18.24 -10.46 3.62
CA GLY A 134 18.76 -11.80 3.37
C GLY A 134 20.15 -11.83 2.73
N SER A 135 20.66 -10.68 2.31
CA SER A 135 21.93 -10.54 1.60
C SER A 135 22.67 -9.26 1.98
N LYS A 136 23.99 -9.20 1.67
CA LYS A 136 24.80 -7.98 1.89
C LYS A 136 24.24 -6.75 1.19
N PRO A 137 23.84 -6.79 -0.09
CA PRO A 137 23.20 -5.64 -0.73
C PRO A 137 21.92 -5.19 -0.03
N GLU A 138 21.07 -6.12 0.43
CA GLU A 138 19.87 -5.77 1.18
C GLU A 138 20.19 -5.12 2.53
N LEU A 139 21.25 -5.59 3.21
CA LEU A 139 21.73 -4.97 4.45
C LEU A 139 22.18 -3.54 4.21
N LEU A 140 22.92 -3.27 3.12
CA LEU A 140 23.34 -1.92 2.75
C LEU A 140 22.14 -1.02 2.45
N ILE A 141 21.11 -1.55 1.80
CA ILE A 141 19.84 -0.83 1.61
C ILE A 141 19.24 -0.45 2.97
N ALA A 142 19.14 -1.40 3.91
CA ALA A 142 18.56 -1.13 5.22
C ALA A 142 19.36 -0.09 6.02
N LEU A 143 20.69 -0.15 5.98
CA LEU A 143 21.59 0.78 6.66
C LEU A 143 21.61 2.18 6.03
N ALA A 144 21.25 2.29 4.76
CA ALA A 144 21.16 3.59 4.07
C ALA A 144 19.87 4.38 4.42
N HIS A 145 18.92 3.75 5.14
CA HIS A 145 17.66 4.39 5.52
C HIS A 145 17.65 4.82 6.98
N ASP A 146 16.99 5.93 7.26
CA ASP A 146 16.81 6.47 8.61
C ASP A 146 15.64 5.76 9.31
N LEU A 147 15.91 4.56 9.83
CA LEU A 147 14.97 3.80 10.64
C LEU A 147 14.76 4.45 12.01
N SER A 148 13.60 4.23 12.65
CA SER A 148 13.42 4.68 14.03
C SER A 148 14.42 3.95 14.95
N ALA A 149 14.82 4.60 16.06
CA ALA A 149 15.80 4.05 16.99
C ALA A 149 15.39 2.70 17.61
N ASN A 150 14.11 2.40 17.62
CA ASN A 150 13.55 1.15 18.13
C ASN A 150 13.20 0.14 17.04
N SER A 151 13.38 0.48 15.78
CA SER A 151 13.16 -0.45 14.67
C SER A 151 14.18 -1.59 14.68
N THR A 152 13.79 -2.73 14.13
CA THR A 152 14.64 -3.92 14.10
C THR A 152 15.07 -4.21 12.66
N ILE A 153 16.35 -4.49 12.44
CA ILE A 153 16.85 -5.11 11.21
C ILE A 153 17.03 -6.58 11.46
N ILE A 154 16.22 -7.43 10.80
CA ILE A 154 16.35 -8.88 10.91
C ILE A 154 17.22 -9.39 9.77
N CYS A 155 18.36 -9.98 10.13
CA CYS A 155 19.29 -10.56 9.17
C CYS A 155 19.00 -12.04 8.96
N ASN A 156 18.41 -12.40 7.83
CA ASN A 156 18.17 -13.78 7.39
C ASN A 156 19.25 -14.27 6.42
N GLY A 157 19.21 -15.57 6.10
CA GLY A 157 20.13 -16.21 5.15
C GLY A 157 21.51 -16.53 5.72
N ILE A 158 22.45 -16.83 4.84
CA ILE A 158 23.82 -17.22 5.21
C ILE A 158 24.61 -15.98 5.61
N LYS A 159 25.28 -16.05 6.76
CA LYS A 159 26.19 -15.02 7.27
C LYS A 159 27.62 -15.48 7.05
N ASP A 160 28.27 -14.96 6.01
CA ASP A 160 29.70 -15.16 5.78
C ASP A 160 30.54 -14.18 6.63
N ARG A 161 31.85 -14.34 6.57
CA ARG A 161 32.79 -13.50 7.34
C ARG A 161 32.73 -12.02 6.99
N GLU A 162 32.27 -11.67 5.78
CA GLU A 162 32.15 -10.29 5.33
C GLU A 162 30.81 -9.66 5.71
N PHE A 163 29.79 -10.47 5.98
CA PHE A 163 28.48 -9.98 6.41
C PHE A 163 28.55 -9.39 7.82
N ILE A 164 29.27 -10.06 8.73
CA ILE A 164 29.32 -9.69 10.15
C ILE A 164 29.85 -8.26 10.38
N PRO A 165 30.98 -7.81 9.76
CA PRO A 165 31.47 -6.45 9.94
C PRO A 165 30.53 -5.36 9.43
N VAL A 166 29.69 -5.67 8.45
CA VAL A 166 28.73 -4.71 7.90
C VAL A 166 27.50 -4.55 8.81
N SER A 167 27.21 -5.54 9.66
CA SER A 167 26.06 -5.52 10.58
C SER A 167 26.32 -4.85 11.93
N TYR A 168 27.58 -4.45 12.19
CA TYR A 168 28.03 -3.67 13.35
C TYR A 168 28.39 -2.25 12.94
#